data_29c88fd9a582aa1a179331bdcc97cebd
#
_entry.id   29c88fd9a582aa1a179331bdcc97cebd
#
_cell.length_a   1.000
_cell.length_b   1.000
_cell.length_c   1.000
_cell.angle_alpha   90.00
_cell.angle_beta   90.00
_cell.angle_gamma   90.00
#
_symmetry.space_group_name_H-M   'P 1'
#
loop_
_entity.id
_entity.type
_entity.pdbx_description
1 polymer ?
#
loop_
_entity_poly.entity_id
_entity_poly.type
_entity_poly.pdbx_seq_one_letter_code
_entity_poly.pdbx_strand_id
1 'polypeptide(L)'
;NNSIFDIDFSLLINDSEIPINIEGSIPINKSDKLDLRLIGNGKFIELIDIFADEYFTFKKGEVNLRMLIKGSLNKPILNGFIVIKDSEIDFYNNIIKDINSLIIFDFDSLEIKNLEAKVEDSGDVFIRGALPFYSKNDSGESEIKMITSKFSLKTDNTDFLIDSEID
;
A
#
# COMPACT_ATOMS: atom_id res chain seq x y z
N ASN A 1 -1.94 -33.23 14.80
CA ASN A 1 -0.80 -32.83 13.95
C ASN A 1 -1.04 -31.42 13.47
N ASN A 2 -0.37 -30.46 14.07
CA ASN A 2 -0.35 -29.07 13.56
C ASN A 2 0.59 -29.10 12.36
N SER A 3 0.03 -28.99 11.17
CA SER A 3 0.83 -28.86 9.96
C SER A 3 1.03 -27.36 9.71
N ILE A 4 2.24 -26.89 9.96
CA ILE A 4 2.67 -25.50 9.78
C ILE A 4 3.72 -25.50 8.67
N PHE A 5 3.67 -24.53 7.80
CA PHE A 5 4.67 -24.27 6.78
C PHE A 5 5.49 -23.07 7.22
N ASP A 6 6.76 -23.31 7.58
CA ASP A 6 7.69 -22.25 7.95
C ASP A 6 8.25 -21.60 6.68
N ILE A 7 8.24 -20.29 6.66
CA ILE A 7 8.78 -19.46 5.57
C ILE A 7 9.92 -18.63 6.13
N ASP A 8 11.05 -18.70 5.43
CA ASP A 8 12.16 -17.78 5.56
C ASP A 8 12.60 -17.43 4.13
N PHE A 9 12.14 -16.28 3.65
CA PHE A 9 12.34 -15.87 2.28
C PHE A 9 12.93 -14.46 2.24
N SER A 10 14.05 -14.33 1.52
CA SER A 10 14.69 -13.05 1.25
C SER A 10 14.82 -12.84 -0.25
N LEU A 11 14.35 -11.70 -0.72
CA LEU A 11 14.45 -11.30 -2.12
C LEU A 11 15.31 -10.04 -2.22
N LEU A 12 16.35 -10.09 -3.05
CA LEU A 12 17.17 -8.95 -3.44
C LEU A 12 16.66 -8.42 -4.78
N ILE A 13 16.39 -7.14 -4.84
CA ILE A 13 15.95 -6.48 -6.07
C ILE A 13 17.07 -5.60 -6.58
N ASN A 14 17.51 -5.84 -7.83
CA ASN A 14 18.39 -4.97 -8.61
C ASN A 14 19.49 -4.27 -7.79
N ASP A 15 20.46 -5.06 -7.27
CA ASP A 15 21.61 -4.55 -6.50
C ASP A 15 21.23 -3.72 -5.23
N SER A 16 20.00 -3.80 -4.77
CA SER A 16 19.63 -3.17 -3.50
C SER A 16 20.33 -3.90 -2.34
N GLU A 17 21.01 -3.13 -1.48
CA GLU A 17 21.70 -3.70 -0.30
C GLU A 17 20.71 -4.24 0.75
N ILE A 18 19.42 -3.97 0.60
CA ILE A 18 18.42 -4.28 1.61
C ILE A 18 17.31 -5.14 0.99
N PRO A 19 17.26 -6.42 1.36
CA PRO A 19 16.28 -7.35 0.83
C PRO A 19 14.87 -7.08 1.38
N ILE A 20 13.88 -7.61 0.66
CA ILE A 20 12.58 -7.89 1.25
C ILE A 20 12.70 -9.20 2.01
N ASN A 21 12.37 -9.18 3.27
CA ASN A 21 12.36 -10.36 4.12
C ASN A 21 10.92 -10.72 4.50
N ILE A 22 10.60 -11.98 4.33
CA ILE A 22 9.34 -12.57 4.80
C ILE A 22 9.72 -13.76 5.65
N GLU A 23 9.39 -13.66 6.93
CA GLU A 23 9.70 -14.71 7.92
C GLU A 23 8.42 -15.11 8.66
N GLY A 24 8.33 -16.37 9.05
CA GLY A 24 7.26 -16.82 9.94
C GLY A 24 6.62 -18.12 9.52
N SER A 25 5.36 -18.29 9.84
CA SER A 25 4.64 -19.53 9.61
C SER A 25 3.25 -19.32 9.02
N ILE A 26 2.92 -20.15 8.05
CA ILE A 26 1.59 -20.24 7.45
C ILE A 26 0.97 -21.58 7.86
N PRO A 27 -0.21 -21.58 8.46
CA PRO A 27 -0.91 -22.81 8.80
C PRO A 27 -1.46 -23.50 7.54
N ILE A 28 -1.33 -24.81 7.48
CA ILE A 28 -1.99 -25.62 6.44
C ILE A 28 -3.46 -25.81 6.79
N ASN A 29 -3.78 -25.90 8.08
CA ASN A 29 -5.16 -26.01 8.55
C ASN A 29 -5.74 -24.62 8.88
N LYS A 30 -7.00 -24.38 8.50
CA LYS A 30 -7.69 -23.10 8.74
C LYS A 30 -7.85 -22.74 10.23
N SER A 31 -7.71 -23.71 11.13
CA SER A 31 -7.81 -23.53 12.58
C SER A 31 -6.53 -23.00 13.22
N ASP A 32 -5.41 -23.18 12.56
CA ASP A 32 -4.11 -22.80 13.09
C ASP A 32 -3.83 -21.31 12.80
N LYS A 33 -2.89 -20.73 13.53
CA LYS A 33 -2.62 -19.30 13.47
C LYS A 33 -1.52 -18.97 12.46
N LEU A 34 -1.78 -17.94 11.68
CA LEU A 34 -0.82 -17.26 10.85
C LEU A 34 0.10 -16.39 11.72
N ASP A 35 1.40 -16.42 11.48
CA ASP A 35 2.38 -15.52 12.10
C ASP A 35 3.47 -15.20 11.08
N LEU A 36 3.34 -14.05 10.41
CA LEU A 36 4.30 -13.59 9.39
C LEU A 36 4.82 -12.22 9.76
N ARG A 37 6.11 -12.01 9.51
CA ARG A 37 6.78 -10.72 9.55
C ARG A 37 7.28 -10.37 8.16
N LEU A 38 6.93 -9.17 7.70
CA LEU A 38 7.39 -8.60 6.45
C LEU A 38 8.23 -7.36 6.74
N ILE A 39 9.40 -7.28 6.14
CA ILE A 39 10.28 -6.13 6.18
C ILE A 39 10.73 -5.84 4.76
N GLY A 40 10.47 -4.65 4.28
CA GLY A 40 10.94 -4.16 3.01
C GLY A 40 11.46 -2.73 3.15
N ASN A 41 12.60 -2.45 2.55
CA ASN A 41 13.18 -1.11 2.54
C ASN A 41 13.68 -0.74 1.15
N GLY A 42 13.72 0.56 0.88
CA GLY A 42 14.28 1.09 -0.36
C GLY A 42 13.34 0.95 -1.55
N LYS A 43 13.86 0.38 -2.64
CA LYS A 43 13.13 0.29 -3.91
C LYS A 43 12.27 -0.96 -4.04
N PHE A 44 11.85 -1.58 -2.95
CA PHE A 44 11.09 -2.84 -3.02
C PHE A 44 9.79 -2.72 -3.84
N ILE A 45 9.28 -1.52 -4.02
CA ILE A 45 8.07 -1.26 -4.81
C ILE A 45 8.25 -1.62 -6.29
N GLU A 46 9.51 -1.71 -6.79
CA GLU A 46 9.80 -2.21 -8.13
C GLU A 46 9.26 -3.64 -8.35
N LEU A 47 8.98 -4.38 -7.28
CA LEU A 47 8.29 -5.68 -7.40
C LEU A 47 6.86 -5.56 -7.91
N ILE A 48 6.21 -4.43 -7.67
CA ILE A 48 4.83 -4.21 -8.13
C ILE A 48 4.79 -4.15 -9.65
N ASP A 49 5.85 -3.63 -10.27
CA ASP A 49 5.97 -3.58 -11.73
C ASP A 49 5.90 -4.98 -12.36
N ILE A 50 6.39 -6.01 -11.65
CA ILE A 50 6.35 -7.40 -12.15
C ILE A 50 4.90 -7.91 -12.28
N PHE A 51 3.98 -7.39 -11.46
CA PHE A 51 2.60 -7.87 -11.40
C PHE A 51 1.60 -6.90 -12.01
N ALA A 52 1.95 -5.65 -12.22
CA ALA A 52 1.04 -4.58 -12.63
C ALA A 52 1.64 -3.61 -13.66
N ASP A 53 2.61 -4.05 -14.46
CA ASP A 53 3.37 -3.25 -15.42
C ASP A 53 2.50 -2.58 -16.49
N GLU A 54 1.35 -3.16 -16.82
CA GLU A 54 0.42 -2.60 -17.79
C GLU A 54 -0.20 -1.27 -17.34
N TYR A 55 -0.39 -1.10 -16.01
CA TYR A 55 -1.12 0.03 -15.45
C TYR A 55 -0.28 0.91 -14.54
N PHE A 56 0.83 0.39 -14.08
CA PHE A 56 1.64 0.99 -13.04
C PHE A 56 3.12 0.75 -13.32
N THR A 57 3.91 1.80 -13.36
CA THR A 57 5.37 1.72 -13.43
C THR A 57 6.01 2.60 -12.37
N PHE A 58 6.84 2.01 -11.53
CA PHE A 58 7.62 2.75 -10.56
C PHE A 58 8.83 3.40 -11.23
N LYS A 59 9.00 4.71 -11.04
CA LYS A 59 10.10 5.47 -11.66
C LYS A 59 11.23 5.72 -10.68
N LYS A 60 10.91 6.19 -9.47
CA LYS A 60 11.89 6.50 -8.42
C LYS A 60 11.22 6.65 -7.06
N GLY A 61 12.02 6.67 -6.00
CA GLY A 61 11.60 6.93 -4.64
C GLY A 61 12.02 5.84 -3.67
N GLU A 62 11.57 5.97 -2.44
CA GLU A 62 11.84 5.00 -1.39
C GLU A 62 10.55 4.57 -0.71
N VAL A 63 10.43 3.28 -0.46
CA VAL A 63 9.33 2.71 0.32
C VAL A 63 9.89 1.86 1.45
N ASN A 64 9.40 2.07 2.64
CA ASN A 64 9.72 1.29 3.81
C ASN A 64 8.47 0.60 4.32
N LEU A 65 8.51 -0.73 4.41
CA LEU A 65 7.44 -1.57 4.90
C LEU A 65 7.91 -2.33 6.14
N ARG A 66 7.09 -2.30 7.18
CA ARG A 66 7.20 -3.20 8.33
C ARG A 66 5.82 -3.67 8.70
N MET A 67 5.60 -4.97 8.68
CA MET A 67 4.29 -5.53 8.94
C MET A 67 4.37 -6.87 9.67
N LEU A 68 3.51 -7.02 10.65
CA LEU A 68 3.20 -8.28 11.30
C LEU A 68 1.80 -8.71 10.86
N ILE A 69 1.69 -9.95 10.42
CA ILE A 69 0.41 -10.54 10.00
C ILE A 69 0.15 -11.73 10.91
N LYS A 70 -0.89 -11.64 11.72
CA LYS A 70 -1.28 -12.67 12.70
C LYS A 70 -2.73 -13.08 12.52
N GLY A 71 -3.17 -14.06 13.32
CA GLY A 71 -4.58 -14.47 13.33
C GLY A 71 -4.86 -15.68 12.45
N SER A 72 -6.02 -15.76 11.84
CA SER A 72 -6.39 -16.87 10.96
C SER A 72 -6.28 -16.46 9.48
N LEU A 73 -6.16 -17.45 8.58
CA LEU A 73 -6.16 -17.19 7.13
C LEU A 73 -7.43 -16.45 6.65
N ASN A 74 -8.56 -16.66 7.31
CA ASN A 74 -9.83 -16.04 6.94
C ASN A 74 -10.01 -14.63 7.55
N LYS A 75 -9.31 -14.34 8.64
CA LYS A 75 -9.32 -13.04 9.33
C LYS A 75 -7.91 -12.71 9.81
N PRO A 76 -7.00 -12.34 8.90
CA PRO A 76 -5.68 -11.90 9.28
C PRO A 76 -5.75 -10.56 10.03
N ILE A 77 -4.92 -10.41 11.01
CA ILE A 77 -4.74 -9.20 11.79
C ILE A 77 -3.42 -8.58 11.33
N LEU A 78 -3.49 -7.36 10.85
CA LEU A 78 -2.34 -6.62 10.33
C LEU A 78 -1.90 -5.57 11.36
N ASN A 79 -0.59 -5.52 11.62
CA ASN A 79 -0.02 -4.46 12.45
C ASN A 79 1.31 -4.01 11.86
N GLY A 80 1.41 -2.71 11.57
CA GLY A 80 2.61 -2.19 10.95
C GLY A 80 2.40 -0.89 10.22
N PHE A 81 3.32 -0.59 9.31
CA PHE A 81 3.26 0.66 8.53
C PHE A 81 3.94 0.54 7.18
N ILE A 82 3.55 1.44 6.29
CA ILE A 82 4.24 1.74 5.03
C ILE A 82 4.58 3.23 5.05
N VAL A 83 5.84 3.55 4.79
CA VAL A 83 6.30 4.93 4.54
C VAL A 83 6.77 5.02 3.10
N ILE A 84 6.23 5.96 2.36
CA ILE A 84 6.60 6.28 0.99
C ILE A 84 7.25 7.67 1.00
N LYS A 85 8.40 7.83 0.32
CA LYS A 85 9.14 9.09 0.25
C LYS A 85 9.58 9.40 -1.16
N ASP A 86 9.34 10.64 -1.56
CA ASP A 86 9.82 11.25 -2.80
C ASP A 86 9.63 10.34 -4.02
N SER A 87 8.52 9.61 -4.03
CA SER A 87 8.26 8.61 -5.05
C SER A 87 7.58 9.21 -6.27
N GLU A 88 7.84 8.59 -7.41
CA GLU A 88 7.24 8.92 -8.70
C GLU A 88 6.78 7.62 -9.37
N ILE A 89 5.57 7.64 -9.86
CA ILE A 89 4.95 6.53 -10.58
C ILE A 89 4.34 7.02 -11.88
N ASP A 90 4.26 6.12 -12.85
CA ASP A 90 3.41 6.27 -14.02
C ASP A 90 2.18 5.36 -13.80
N PHE A 91 1.02 5.95 -13.80
CA PHE A 91 -0.24 5.24 -13.59
C PHE A 91 -1.19 5.58 -14.74
N TYR A 92 -1.47 4.62 -15.61
CA TYR A 92 -2.28 4.82 -16.83
C TYR A 92 -1.81 6.04 -17.65
N ASN A 93 -0.49 6.15 -17.91
CA ASN A 93 0.13 7.28 -18.61
C ASN A 93 -0.04 8.65 -17.90
N ASN A 94 -0.36 8.64 -16.61
CA ASN A 94 -0.34 9.84 -15.80
C ASN A 94 0.87 9.79 -14.86
N ILE A 95 1.73 10.78 -14.94
CA ILE A 95 2.88 10.85 -14.06
C ILE A 95 2.45 11.48 -12.73
N ILE A 96 2.60 10.72 -11.66
CA ILE A 96 2.31 11.16 -10.29
C ILE A 96 3.65 11.29 -9.57
N LYS A 97 3.97 12.49 -9.11
CA LYS A 97 5.27 12.88 -8.53
C LYS A 97 5.14 13.28 -7.07
N ASP A 98 6.29 13.41 -6.43
CA ASP A 98 6.43 13.91 -5.06
C ASP A 98 5.52 13.14 -4.08
N ILE A 99 5.34 11.84 -4.33
CA ILE A 99 4.48 11.01 -3.50
C ILE A 99 5.15 10.81 -2.14
N ASN A 100 4.51 11.32 -1.11
CA ASN A 100 4.89 11.14 0.28
C ASN A 100 3.69 10.61 1.05
N SER A 101 3.87 9.51 1.78
CA SER A 101 2.76 8.88 2.52
C SER A 101 3.22 8.13 3.74
N LEU A 102 2.36 8.14 4.75
CA LEU A 102 2.41 7.26 5.92
C LEU A 102 1.08 6.52 6.04
N ILE A 103 1.14 5.21 5.88
CA ILE A 103 0.00 4.32 6.03
C ILE A 103 0.27 3.42 7.24
N ILE A 104 -0.69 3.35 8.15
CA ILE A 104 -0.62 2.53 9.35
C ILE A 104 -1.66 1.42 9.25
N PHE A 105 -1.26 0.22 9.60
CA PHE A 105 -2.13 -0.93 9.77
C PHE A 105 -2.26 -1.19 11.26
N ASP A 106 -3.46 -1.08 11.77
CA ASP A 106 -3.76 -1.28 13.18
C ASP A 106 -4.89 -2.31 13.35
N PHE A 107 -4.47 -3.56 13.51
CA PHE A 107 -5.29 -4.75 13.68
C PHE A 107 -6.28 -5.00 12.52
N ASP A 108 -7.43 -4.38 12.55
CA ASP A 108 -8.52 -4.57 11.60
C ASP A 108 -8.81 -3.32 10.76
N SER A 109 -7.94 -2.33 10.83
CA SER A 109 -8.07 -1.06 10.10
C SER A 109 -6.79 -0.65 9.40
N LEU A 110 -6.95 0.11 8.33
CA LEU A 110 -5.90 0.82 7.62
C LEU A 110 -6.15 2.32 7.82
N GLU A 111 -5.14 3.04 8.24
CA GLU A 111 -5.19 4.48 8.38
C GLU A 111 -4.16 5.14 7.46
N ILE A 112 -4.61 5.99 6.57
CA ILE A 112 -3.77 6.89 5.78
C ILE A 112 -3.61 8.17 6.61
N LYS A 113 -2.46 8.33 7.26
CA LYS A 113 -2.17 9.54 8.05
C LYS A 113 -2.01 10.76 7.15
N ASN A 114 -1.29 10.58 6.07
CA ASN A 114 -1.16 11.51 4.96
C ASN A 114 -0.78 10.75 3.70
N LEU A 115 -1.27 11.20 2.58
CA LEU A 115 -0.74 10.94 1.26
C LEU A 115 -0.76 12.25 0.52
N GLU A 116 0.41 12.70 0.11
CA GLU A 116 0.61 13.90 -0.67
C GLU A 116 1.23 13.50 -2.00
N ALA A 117 0.74 14.05 -3.09
CA ALA A 117 1.24 13.78 -4.43
C ALA A 117 0.92 14.92 -5.38
N LYS A 118 1.62 14.99 -6.50
CA LYS A 118 1.32 15.89 -7.62
C LYS A 118 1.08 15.10 -8.87
N VAL A 119 -0.01 15.37 -9.54
CA VAL A 119 -0.30 14.82 -10.86
C VAL A 119 0.19 15.80 -11.92
N GLU A 120 1.01 15.32 -12.85
CA GLU A 120 1.56 16.16 -13.92
C GLU A 120 0.43 16.77 -14.73
N ASP A 121 0.56 18.09 -15.05
CA ASP A 121 -0.43 18.89 -15.76
C ASP A 121 -1.80 19.04 -15.08
N SER A 122 -1.93 18.57 -13.82
CA SER A 122 -3.19 18.66 -13.08
C SER A 122 -3.05 19.47 -11.80
N GLY A 123 -2.73 18.87 -10.69
CA GLY A 123 -2.64 19.57 -9.43
C GLY A 123 -2.19 18.70 -8.28
N ASP A 124 -2.24 19.27 -7.09
CA ASP A 124 -1.87 18.57 -5.88
C ASP A 124 -3.02 17.67 -5.39
N VAL A 125 -2.66 16.52 -4.88
CA VAL A 125 -3.58 15.56 -4.27
C VAL A 125 -3.17 15.35 -2.83
N PHE A 126 -4.11 15.45 -1.93
CA PHE A 126 -3.93 15.13 -0.54
C PHE A 126 -5.01 14.15 -0.07
N ILE A 127 -4.60 13.02 0.53
CA ILE A 127 -5.53 12.01 1.03
C ILE A 127 -5.20 11.68 2.48
N ARG A 128 -6.23 11.56 3.30
CA ARG A 128 -6.17 11.04 4.66
C ARG A 128 -7.45 10.31 5.04
N GLY A 129 -7.38 9.41 5.98
CA GLY A 129 -8.57 8.73 6.47
C GLY A 129 -8.31 7.33 6.96
N ALA A 130 -9.36 6.64 7.33
CA ALA A 130 -9.29 5.27 7.84
C ALA A 130 -10.34 4.38 7.19
N LEU A 131 -9.94 3.13 6.93
CA LEU A 131 -10.80 2.09 6.37
C LEU A 131 -10.70 0.83 7.22
N PRO A 132 -11.80 0.24 7.68
CA PRO A 132 -11.78 -1.08 8.28
C PRO A 132 -11.55 -2.15 7.20
N PHE A 133 -10.75 -3.18 7.51
CA PHE A 133 -10.57 -4.34 6.62
C PHE A 133 -11.79 -5.26 6.60
N TYR A 134 -12.54 -5.25 7.69
CA TYR A 134 -13.70 -6.10 7.84
C TYR A 134 -14.91 -5.21 8.14
N SER A 135 -15.94 -5.35 7.33
CA SER A 135 -17.22 -4.71 7.62
C SER A 135 -17.77 -5.27 8.94
N LYS A 136 -17.69 -4.48 10.00
CA LYS A 136 -18.52 -4.69 11.18
C LYS A 136 -19.87 -4.06 10.85
N ASN A 137 -20.95 -4.81 11.07
CA ASN A 137 -22.32 -4.31 10.95
C ASN A 137 -22.66 -3.19 11.97
N ASP A 138 -21.68 -2.59 12.64
CA ASP A 138 -21.88 -1.54 13.62
C ASP A 138 -20.87 -0.40 13.42
N SER A 139 -21.39 0.73 12.97
CA SER A 139 -21.00 2.12 13.25
C SER A 139 -19.50 2.50 13.33
N GLY A 140 -18.62 1.84 12.65
CA GLY A 140 -17.28 2.37 12.40
C GLY A 140 -17.38 3.37 11.24
N GLU A 141 -17.27 4.66 11.49
CA GLU A 141 -17.20 5.67 10.45
C GLU A 141 -15.93 5.44 9.63
N SER A 142 -16.13 4.92 8.42
CA SER A 142 -15.06 4.83 7.43
C SER A 142 -15.06 6.15 6.69
N GLU A 143 -14.06 6.97 6.91
CA GLU A 143 -13.96 8.24 6.23
C GLU A 143 -12.61 8.34 5.53
N ILE A 144 -12.64 8.49 4.20
CA ILE A 144 -11.49 8.93 3.43
C ILE A 144 -11.81 10.33 2.94
N LYS A 145 -10.94 11.28 3.29
CA LYS A 145 -10.96 12.64 2.77
C LYS A 145 -9.91 12.77 1.69
N MET A 146 -10.33 13.16 0.51
CA MET A 146 -9.47 13.54 -0.58
C MET A 146 -9.65 15.03 -0.85
N ILE A 147 -8.55 15.75 -0.87
CA ILE A 147 -8.50 17.16 -1.18
C ILE A 147 -7.62 17.32 -2.42
N THR A 148 -8.13 18.01 -3.43
CA THR A 148 -7.37 18.24 -4.67
C THR A 148 -7.65 19.63 -5.20
N SER A 149 -6.65 20.27 -5.79
CA SER A 149 -6.79 21.62 -6.35
C SER A 149 -7.35 21.62 -7.77
N LYS A 150 -7.03 20.64 -8.56
CA LYS A 150 -7.60 20.29 -9.88
C LYS A 150 -7.05 18.94 -10.23
N PHE A 151 -7.87 17.93 -10.29
CA PHE A 151 -7.41 16.57 -10.52
C PHE A 151 -8.01 16.04 -11.83
N SER A 152 -7.14 15.67 -12.76
CA SER A 152 -7.53 15.02 -14.00
C SER A 152 -6.70 13.76 -14.16
N LEU A 153 -7.35 12.63 -14.28
CA LEU A 153 -6.73 11.36 -14.69
C LEU A 153 -7.22 11.02 -16.09
N LYS A 154 -6.29 10.81 -16.99
CA LYS A 154 -6.57 10.32 -18.33
C LYS A 154 -6.42 8.81 -18.33
N THR A 155 -7.41 8.10 -18.80
CA THR A 155 -7.34 6.66 -19.07
C THR A 155 -7.70 6.43 -20.53
N ASP A 156 -7.32 5.27 -21.09
CA ASP A 156 -7.54 4.97 -22.51
C ASP A 156 -9.02 5.04 -22.96
N ASN A 157 -9.96 4.98 -22.01
CA ASN A 157 -11.39 4.97 -22.30
C ASN A 157 -12.20 6.07 -21.62
N THR A 158 -11.63 6.84 -20.71
CA THR A 158 -12.40 7.83 -19.93
C THR A 158 -11.48 8.87 -19.30
N ASP A 159 -11.79 10.14 -19.54
CA ASP A 159 -11.16 11.23 -18.80
C ASP A 159 -11.95 11.45 -17.50
N PHE A 160 -11.34 11.17 -16.35
CA PHE A 160 -11.89 11.55 -15.06
C PHE A 160 -11.43 12.96 -14.71
N LEU A 161 -12.33 13.91 -14.75
CA LEU A 161 -12.10 15.25 -14.25
C LEU A 161 -12.83 15.40 -12.91
N ILE A 162 -12.06 15.52 -11.83
CA ILE A 162 -12.61 15.91 -10.54
C ILE A 162 -12.18 17.37 -10.33
N ASP A 163 -13.11 18.29 -10.53
CA ASP A 163 -12.94 19.69 -10.20
C ASP A 163 -13.61 19.93 -8.85
N SER A 164 -12.81 19.95 -7.79
CA SER A 164 -13.30 20.23 -6.45
C SER A 164 -12.65 21.51 -5.95
N GLU A 165 -13.40 22.62 -6.00
CA GLU A 165 -13.13 23.77 -5.14
C GLU A 165 -13.54 23.37 -3.73
N ILE A 166 -12.58 23.29 -2.84
CA ILE A 166 -12.84 23.11 -1.40
C ILE A 166 -12.48 24.42 -0.73
N ASP A 167 -13.51 25.09 -0.20
CA ASP A 167 -13.41 26.19 0.76
C ASP A 167 -12.96 25.63 2.14
#